data_a9e5e19306f7ebfaeac2602c59014bfc
#
_entry.id   a9e5e19306f7ebfaeac2602c59014bfc
#
_cell.length_a   1.000
_cell.length_b   1.000
_cell.length_c   1.000
_cell.angle_alpha   90.00
_cell.angle_beta   90.00
_cell.angle_gamma   90.00
#
_symmetry.space_group_name_H-M   'P 1'
#
loop_
_entity.id
_entity.type
_entity.pdbx_description
1 polymer ?
#
loop_
_entity_poly.entity_id
_entity_poly.type
_entity_poly.pdbx_seq_one_letter_code
_entity_poly.pdbx_strand_id
1 'polypeptide(L)'
;MAPTALGIAEIVAEARSFEIPHVVHRDDAISDLPEPKPFNLVHIITGIRRCGKTFYAFQWIRRLIDRGVDAERIFYFNFADDRLRPAPDTLMSDILEEYWRQVPSARTKGCYLFLDEVQETDGWQGVCQRLAEHESVTLVITGSSSKLSADEIATQFRGRSQEHAMHPLSFREYCAFHHIETPDMSTSAGAPAVSPQQRTDLESAYDRYLIEGGFPGVQELDAGSRIQMLQAYLRDVVARDILERSGRTDIALANQVGLFCLRNTGCDLSVNSLLEALKSVGYRASWEKINELVRLFQQAHLIGLLPEYSTSLAPKTTTTDKVYAVDQGMAYATSRANQQDIGKRLETAIYAELMRRTANGRLETVTSFTAPTQAREKVDFLVGDALASEPYALYQVTVDMTAEKTRRREVGSLEVAMVKTGIKDANIITLREATQIKTEHGVIEVIPAWKWSLGL
;
A
#
# COMPACT_ATOMS: atom_id res chain seq x y z
N MET A 1 -32.06 -1.11 -18.58
CA MET A 1 -32.33 0.22 -19.15
C MET A 1 -31.38 1.18 -18.48
N ALA A 2 -30.81 2.13 -19.22
CA ALA A 2 -30.00 3.19 -18.55
C ALA A 2 -30.85 3.94 -17.51
N PRO A 3 -30.29 4.45 -16.44
CA PRO A 3 -31.03 5.18 -15.43
C PRO A 3 -31.74 6.39 -16.08
N THR A 4 -33.01 6.57 -15.72
CA THR A 4 -33.80 7.73 -16.17
C THR A 4 -33.39 8.97 -15.40
N ALA A 5 -33.69 10.17 -15.89
CA ALA A 5 -33.44 11.42 -15.18
C ALA A 5 -34.08 11.44 -13.77
N LEU A 6 -35.27 10.85 -13.62
CA LEU A 6 -35.92 10.71 -12.32
C LEU A 6 -35.17 9.77 -11.39
N GLY A 7 -34.68 8.63 -11.92
CA GLY A 7 -33.87 7.69 -11.12
C GLY A 7 -32.53 8.30 -10.69
N ILE A 8 -31.89 9.12 -11.53
CA ILE A 8 -30.65 9.86 -11.15
C ILE A 8 -30.94 10.83 -10.01
N ALA A 9 -32.06 11.56 -10.05
CA ALA A 9 -32.43 12.51 -9.00
C ALA A 9 -32.62 11.83 -7.63
N GLU A 10 -33.25 10.66 -7.62
CA GLU A 10 -33.46 9.87 -6.40
C GLU A 10 -32.12 9.34 -5.85
N ILE A 11 -31.25 8.78 -6.72
CA ILE A 11 -29.94 8.26 -6.33
C ILE A 11 -29.03 9.38 -5.77
N VAL A 12 -29.05 10.57 -6.37
CA VAL A 12 -28.28 11.72 -5.87
C VAL A 12 -28.83 12.22 -4.53
N ALA A 13 -30.16 12.24 -4.35
CA ALA A 13 -30.78 12.61 -3.07
C ALA A 13 -30.39 11.62 -1.95
N GLU A 14 -30.38 10.33 -2.26
CA GLU A 14 -29.91 9.29 -1.34
C GLU A 14 -28.42 9.47 -0.98
N ALA A 15 -27.56 9.70 -1.99
CA ALA A 15 -26.13 9.92 -1.79
C ALA A 15 -25.85 11.14 -0.88
N ARG A 16 -26.66 12.18 -0.96
CA ARG A 16 -26.57 13.37 -0.08
C ARG A 16 -26.99 13.10 1.36
N SER A 17 -27.86 12.14 1.59
CA SER A 17 -28.33 11.75 2.92
C SER A 17 -27.49 10.61 3.55
N PHE A 18 -26.43 10.18 2.87
CA PHE A 18 -25.58 9.10 3.33
C PHE A 18 -24.85 9.47 4.62
N GLU A 19 -25.06 8.66 5.66
CA GLU A 19 -24.34 8.82 6.93
C GLU A 19 -22.99 8.11 6.87
N ILE A 20 -21.94 8.86 7.20
CA ILE A 20 -20.59 8.32 7.21
C ILE A 20 -20.40 7.37 8.38
N PRO A 21 -20.02 6.10 8.14
CA PRO A 21 -19.82 5.12 9.19
C PRO A 21 -18.66 5.52 10.12
N HIS A 22 -18.58 4.85 11.27
CA HIS A 22 -17.40 4.98 12.14
C HIS A 22 -16.14 4.58 11.38
N VAL A 23 -15.10 5.40 11.48
CA VAL A 23 -13.82 5.21 10.77
C VAL A 23 -12.71 5.03 11.79
N VAL A 24 -11.95 3.95 11.68
CA VAL A 24 -10.67 3.81 12.39
C VAL A 24 -9.66 4.72 11.72
N HIS A 25 -8.94 5.50 12.51
CA HIS A 25 -7.96 6.45 12.00
C HIS A 25 -6.87 5.75 11.19
N ARG A 26 -6.62 6.27 9.98
CA ARG A 26 -5.53 5.87 9.10
C ARG A 26 -4.48 6.96 9.12
N ASP A 27 -3.20 6.54 9.13
CA ASP A 27 -2.07 7.47 9.06
C ASP A 27 -2.10 8.21 7.71
N ASP A 28 -1.96 9.51 7.77
CA ASP A 28 -2.28 10.43 6.67
C ASP A 28 -1.06 11.26 6.30
N ALA A 29 -0.72 11.30 5.02
CA ALA A 29 0.37 12.14 4.53
C ALA A 29 -0.05 13.62 4.40
N ILE A 30 -1.35 13.90 4.28
CA ILE A 30 -1.90 15.25 4.20
C ILE A 30 -2.87 15.46 5.34
N SER A 31 -2.58 16.43 6.19
CA SER A 31 -3.46 16.79 7.30
C SER A 31 -4.79 17.39 6.83
N ASP A 32 -4.77 18.17 5.72
CA ASP A 32 -5.93 18.95 5.27
C ASP A 32 -6.06 18.99 3.75
N LEU A 33 -7.32 18.87 3.27
CA LEU A 33 -7.65 19.14 1.87
C LEU A 33 -7.70 20.65 1.61
N PRO A 34 -7.23 21.13 0.44
CA PRO A 34 -7.28 22.54 0.08
C PRO A 34 -8.73 23.01 -0.10
N GLU A 35 -8.96 24.31 0.09
CA GLU A 35 -10.27 24.89 -0.21
C GLU A 35 -10.63 24.77 -1.69
N PRO A 36 -11.93 24.60 -2.02
CA PRO A 36 -12.42 24.51 -3.39
C PRO A 36 -12.11 25.77 -4.21
N LYS A 37 -11.45 25.57 -5.35
CA LYS A 37 -11.12 26.64 -6.33
C LYS A 37 -10.90 26.03 -7.71
N PRO A 38 -10.98 26.82 -8.81
CA PRO A 38 -10.53 26.40 -10.12
C PRO A 38 -9.03 26.11 -10.14
N PHE A 39 -8.60 25.24 -11.04
CA PHE A 39 -7.20 24.80 -11.17
C PHE A 39 -6.63 24.18 -9.89
N ASN A 40 -7.47 23.50 -9.13
CA ASN A 40 -7.06 22.79 -7.93
C ASN A 40 -6.37 21.46 -8.26
N LEU A 41 -5.65 20.88 -7.29
CA LEU A 41 -5.10 19.55 -7.39
C LEU A 41 -6.20 18.50 -7.31
N VAL A 42 -6.06 17.44 -8.09
CA VAL A 42 -6.88 16.21 -7.95
C VAL A 42 -6.17 15.28 -6.98
N HIS A 43 -6.84 14.93 -5.89
CA HIS A 43 -6.36 13.97 -4.91
C HIS A 43 -6.81 12.57 -5.32
N ILE A 44 -5.87 11.64 -5.45
CA ILE A 44 -6.14 10.30 -5.97
C ILE A 44 -5.72 9.28 -4.93
N ILE A 45 -6.68 8.51 -4.42
CA ILE A 45 -6.43 7.44 -3.46
C ILE A 45 -6.23 6.14 -4.25
N THR A 46 -4.99 5.65 -4.28
CA THR A 46 -4.61 4.38 -4.90
C THR A 46 -4.35 3.30 -3.85
N GLY A 47 -4.18 2.06 -4.27
CA GLY A 47 -3.84 0.93 -3.41
C GLY A 47 -4.64 -0.32 -3.75
N ILE A 48 -4.21 -1.45 -3.22
CA ILE A 48 -4.84 -2.74 -3.47
C ILE A 48 -6.35 -2.73 -3.13
N ARG A 49 -7.14 -3.53 -3.83
CA ARG A 49 -8.55 -3.73 -3.48
C ARG A 49 -8.70 -4.13 -2.01
N ARG A 50 -9.71 -3.58 -1.32
CA ARG A 50 -10.06 -3.89 0.08
C ARG A 50 -9.04 -3.42 1.14
N CYS A 51 -8.08 -2.57 0.79
CA CYS A 51 -7.17 -1.95 1.78
C CYS A 51 -7.81 -0.80 2.58
N GLY A 52 -9.03 -0.34 2.20
CA GLY A 52 -9.78 0.68 2.93
C GLY A 52 -9.84 2.06 2.27
N LYS A 53 -9.63 2.20 0.95
CA LYS A 53 -9.67 3.48 0.22
C LYS A 53 -10.93 4.30 0.48
N THR A 54 -12.09 3.68 0.38
CA THR A 54 -13.39 4.31 0.68
C THR A 54 -13.45 4.86 2.11
N PHE A 55 -12.98 4.08 3.10
CA PHE A 55 -12.96 4.51 4.50
C PHE A 55 -11.95 5.63 4.75
N TYR A 56 -10.86 5.68 3.99
CA TYR A 56 -9.91 6.80 4.02
C TYR A 56 -10.55 8.08 3.47
N ALA A 57 -11.33 8.00 2.39
CA ALA A 57 -12.14 9.12 1.91
C ALA A 57 -13.15 9.58 2.98
N PHE A 58 -13.79 8.65 3.70
CA PHE A 58 -14.69 8.98 4.81
C PHE A 58 -13.97 9.67 5.97
N GLN A 59 -12.71 9.32 6.26
CA GLN A 59 -11.90 10.01 7.25
C GLN A 59 -11.71 11.49 6.87
N TRP A 60 -11.43 11.80 5.62
CA TRP A 60 -11.33 13.18 5.15
C TRP A 60 -12.66 13.93 5.20
N ILE A 61 -13.76 13.28 4.83
CA ILE A 61 -15.10 13.88 4.94
C ILE A 61 -15.41 14.20 6.41
N ARG A 62 -15.13 13.29 7.34
CA ARG A 62 -15.32 13.53 8.77
C ARG A 62 -14.54 14.75 9.24
N ARG A 63 -13.27 14.86 8.86
CA ARG A 63 -12.42 16.03 9.18
C ARG A 63 -12.99 17.34 8.64
N LEU A 64 -13.52 17.35 7.41
CA LEU A 64 -14.16 18.54 6.84
C LEU A 64 -15.39 18.95 7.67
N ILE A 65 -16.23 18.00 8.07
CA ILE A 65 -17.40 18.24 8.93
C ILE A 65 -16.96 18.79 10.29
N ASP A 66 -15.97 18.17 10.93
CA ASP A 66 -15.43 18.60 12.24
C ASP A 66 -14.83 20.01 12.19
N ARG A 67 -14.33 20.44 11.02
CA ARG A 67 -13.87 21.81 10.77
C ARG A 67 -15.00 22.80 10.46
N GLY A 68 -16.24 22.36 10.46
CA GLY A 68 -17.41 23.20 10.23
C GLY A 68 -17.73 23.46 8.75
N VAL A 69 -17.19 22.67 7.82
CA VAL A 69 -17.60 22.73 6.43
C VAL A 69 -19.07 22.30 6.33
N ASP A 70 -19.87 23.09 5.63
CA ASP A 70 -21.28 22.78 5.40
C ASP A 70 -21.43 21.42 4.69
N ALA A 71 -22.15 20.50 5.29
CA ALA A 71 -22.34 19.15 4.77
C ALA A 71 -22.95 19.13 3.37
N GLU A 72 -23.78 20.12 3.01
CA GLU A 72 -24.32 20.24 1.66
C GLU A 72 -23.26 20.51 0.60
N ARG A 73 -22.09 21.03 0.98
CA ARG A 73 -20.93 21.26 0.10
C ARG A 73 -19.96 20.07 0.01
N ILE A 74 -20.28 18.97 0.67
CA ILE A 74 -19.49 17.73 0.64
C ILE A 74 -20.34 16.67 -0.04
N PHE A 75 -19.88 16.16 -1.18
CA PHE A 75 -20.60 15.17 -1.94
C PHE A 75 -19.75 13.91 -2.12
N TYR A 76 -20.23 12.79 -1.57
CA TYR A 76 -19.67 11.47 -1.77
C TYR A 76 -20.56 10.68 -2.73
N PHE A 77 -19.96 10.06 -3.74
CA PHE A 77 -20.67 9.23 -4.68
C PHE A 77 -19.86 8.01 -5.12
N ASN A 78 -20.48 6.82 -5.07
CA ASN A 78 -19.85 5.57 -5.50
C ASN A 78 -20.42 5.13 -6.86
N PHE A 79 -19.57 5.10 -7.89
CA PHE A 79 -19.95 4.72 -9.24
C PHE A 79 -20.07 3.20 -9.45
N ALA A 80 -19.73 2.37 -8.45
CA ALA A 80 -19.98 0.92 -8.51
C ALA A 80 -21.41 0.50 -8.15
N ASP A 81 -22.33 1.45 -7.93
CA ASP A 81 -23.75 1.17 -7.69
C ASP A 81 -24.37 0.46 -8.90
N ASP A 82 -24.96 -0.71 -8.68
CA ASP A 82 -25.55 -1.55 -9.73
C ASP A 82 -26.78 -0.92 -10.39
N ARG A 83 -27.49 -0.02 -9.72
CA ARG A 83 -28.62 0.76 -10.24
C ARG A 83 -28.21 1.69 -11.41
N LEU A 84 -26.93 1.99 -11.52
CA LEU A 84 -26.36 2.81 -12.59
C LEU A 84 -26.13 2.03 -13.90
N ARG A 85 -26.40 0.72 -13.92
CA ARG A 85 -26.10 -0.13 -15.07
C ARG A 85 -27.29 -0.31 -16.01
N PRO A 86 -27.08 -0.29 -17.34
CA PRO A 86 -25.82 0.04 -18.04
C PRO A 86 -25.49 1.54 -17.90
N ALA A 87 -24.22 1.86 -17.66
CA ALA A 87 -23.76 3.23 -17.48
C ALA A 87 -23.57 3.92 -18.84
N PRO A 88 -24.27 5.04 -19.12
CA PRO A 88 -23.98 5.84 -20.29
C PRO A 88 -22.70 6.68 -20.10
N ASP A 89 -22.03 7.06 -21.18
CA ASP A 89 -20.81 7.89 -21.15
C ASP A 89 -21.02 9.25 -20.46
N THR A 90 -22.24 9.74 -20.38
CA THR A 90 -22.63 10.99 -19.72
C THR A 90 -22.87 10.85 -18.23
N LEU A 91 -22.92 9.62 -17.69
CA LEU A 91 -23.40 9.33 -16.34
C LEU A 91 -22.75 10.19 -15.26
N MET A 92 -21.42 10.31 -15.27
CA MET A 92 -20.71 11.11 -14.27
C MET A 92 -21.11 12.59 -14.35
N SER A 93 -21.23 13.14 -15.54
CA SER A 93 -21.68 14.52 -15.74
C SER A 93 -23.13 14.71 -15.29
N ASP A 94 -24.00 13.77 -15.59
CA ASP A 94 -25.44 13.82 -15.24
C ASP A 94 -25.64 13.79 -13.71
N ILE A 95 -24.88 12.95 -13.00
CA ILE A 95 -24.87 12.88 -11.52
C ILE A 95 -24.43 14.21 -10.92
N LEU A 96 -23.35 14.80 -11.43
CA LEU A 96 -22.80 16.05 -10.89
C LEU A 96 -23.70 17.26 -11.19
N GLU A 97 -24.27 17.36 -12.38
CA GLU A 97 -25.22 18.43 -12.71
C GLU A 97 -26.50 18.29 -11.88
N GLU A 98 -26.95 17.06 -11.61
CA GLU A 98 -28.10 16.82 -10.72
C GLU A 98 -27.77 17.21 -9.26
N TYR A 99 -26.57 16.88 -8.77
CA TYR A 99 -26.14 17.36 -7.43
C TYR A 99 -26.18 18.89 -7.34
N TRP A 100 -25.61 19.60 -8.31
CA TRP A 100 -25.64 21.07 -8.32
C TRP A 100 -27.03 21.64 -8.52
N ARG A 101 -27.92 20.91 -9.22
CA ARG A 101 -29.33 21.32 -9.35
C ARG A 101 -30.05 21.22 -7.99
N GLN A 102 -29.76 20.18 -7.22
CA GLN A 102 -30.32 20.00 -5.86
C GLN A 102 -29.67 20.95 -4.83
N VAL A 103 -28.38 21.28 -5.02
CA VAL A 103 -27.62 22.14 -4.09
C VAL A 103 -26.91 23.26 -4.87
N PRO A 104 -27.62 24.31 -5.29
CA PRO A 104 -27.01 25.41 -6.07
C PRO A 104 -25.89 26.14 -5.33
N SER A 105 -25.92 26.15 -3.98
CA SER A 105 -24.89 26.74 -3.13
C SER A 105 -23.55 26.03 -3.30
N ALA A 106 -23.52 24.71 -3.55
CA ALA A 106 -22.31 23.93 -3.76
C ALA A 106 -21.55 24.38 -5.03
N ARG A 107 -22.23 24.78 -6.08
CA ARG A 107 -21.59 25.31 -7.28
C ARG A 107 -21.07 26.74 -7.11
N THR A 108 -21.82 27.59 -6.40
CA THR A 108 -21.48 29.02 -6.24
C THR A 108 -20.43 29.28 -5.18
N LYS A 109 -20.43 28.52 -4.07
CA LYS A 109 -19.48 28.64 -2.95
C LYS A 109 -18.29 27.67 -3.07
N GLY A 110 -18.36 26.77 -4.05
CA GLY A 110 -17.43 25.64 -4.21
C GLY A 110 -17.77 24.45 -3.30
N CYS A 111 -17.34 23.24 -3.70
CA CYS A 111 -17.63 22.00 -3.02
C CYS A 111 -16.46 21.02 -3.03
N TYR A 112 -16.54 20.05 -2.12
CA TYR A 112 -15.65 18.91 -2.02
C TYR A 112 -16.35 17.70 -2.64
N LEU A 113 -15.74 17.13 -3.69
CA LEU A 113 -16.28 15.98 -4.42
C LEU A 113 -15.44 14.75 -4.11
N PHE A 114 -16.06 13.73 -3.52
CA PHE A 114 -15.46 12.43 -3.27
C PHE A 114 -16.11 11.42 -4.21
N LEU A 115 -15.42 11.07 -5.28
CA LEU A 115 -15.89 10.19 -6.34
C LEU A 115 -15.20 8.83 -6.23
N ASP A 116 -15.94 7.84 -5.76
CA ASP A 116 -15.44 6.50 -5.47
C ASP A 116 -15.69 5.56 -6.66
N GLU A 117 -14.70 4.69 -6.95
CA GLU A 117 -14.71 3.72 -8.05
C GLU A 117 -14.97 4.37 -9.42
N VAL A 118 -14.29 5.51 -9.71
CA VAL A 118 -14.54 6.31 -10.93
C VAL A 118 -14.35 5.53 -12.24
N GLN A 119 -13.51 4.48 -12.24
CA GLN A 119 -13.28 3.63 -13.42
C GLN A 119 -14.51 2.82 -13.84
N GLU A 120 -15.55 2.82 -13.06
CA GLU A 120 -16.82 2.18 -13.40
C GLU A 120 -17.66 3.01 -14.42
N THR A 121 -17.17 4.21 -14.78
CA THR A 121 -17.78 5.06 -15.83
C THR A 121 -16.78 5.34 -16.93
N ASP A 122 -17.21 5.22 -18.19
CA ASP A 122 -16.38 5.60 -19.32
C ASP A 122 -16.20 7.12 -19.39
N GLY A 123 -15.04 7.59 -19.85
CA GLY A 123 -14.75 9.03 -20.01
C GLY A 123 -14.56 9.81 -18.70
N TRP A 124 -14.50 9.15 -17.54
CA TRP A 124 -14.33 9.80 -16.23
C TRP A 124 -13.13 10.75 -16.18
N GLN A 125 -12.03 10.41 -16.89
CA GLN A 125 -10.81 11.22 -16.91
C GLN A 125 -11.08 12.64 -17.43
N GLY A 126 -11.78 12.75 -18.56
CA GLY A 126 -12.12 14.04 -19.15
C GLY A 126 -13.05 14.87 -18.27
N VAL A 127 -14.00 14.23 -17.60
CA VAL A 127 -14.89 14.90 -16.64
C VAL A 127 -14.11 15.41 -15.44
N CYS A 128 -13.27 14.57 -14.80
CA CYS A 128 -12.45 14.96 -13.65
C CYS A 128 -11.46 16.08 -14.00
N GLN A 129 -10.84 16.05 -15.19
CA GLN A 129 -9.99 17.13 -15.67
C GLN A 129 -10.75 18.44 -15.81
N ARG A 130 -11.92 18.42 -16.47
CA ARG A 130 -12.79 19.61 -16.63
C ARG A 130 -13.20 20.20 -15.28
N LEU A 131 -13.60 19.34 -14.34
CA LEU A 131 -13.94 19.77 -12.98
C LEU A 131 -12.79 20.49 -12.29
N ALA A 132 -11.60 19.86 -12.29
CA ALA A 132 -10.41 20.44 -11.64
C ALA A 132 -9.96 21.76 -12.29
N GLU A 133 -10.16 21.95 -13.59
CA GLU A 133 -9.73 23.15 -14.32
C GLU A 133 -10.75 24.30 -14.27
N HIS A 134 -12.04 24.02 -14.32
CA HIS A 134 -13.06 25.04 -14.57
C HIS A 134 -14.05 25.25 -13.44
N GLU A 135 -14.20 24.30 -12.51
CA GLU A 135 -15.16 24.42 -11.42
C GLU A 135 -14.43 24.74 -10.10
N SER A 136 -15.14 25.39 -9.17
CA SER A 136 -14.62 25.59 -7.82
C SER A 136 -14.80 24.33 -6.99
N VAL A 137 -13.90 23.34 -7.20
CA VAL A 137 -13.97 22.07 -6.51
C VAL A 137 -12.64 21.66 -5.88
N THR A 138 -12.72 20.91 -4.80
CA THR A 138 -11.64 20.02 -4.34
C THR A 138 -12.05 18.61 -4.66
N LEU A 139 -11.33 17.97 -5.56
CA LEU A 139 -11.68 16.67 -6.12
C LEU A 139 -10.83 15.58 -5.50
N VAL A 140 -11.48 14.59 -4.89
CA VAL A 140 -10.89 13.36 -4.37
C VAL A 140 -11.48 12.20 -5.16
N ILE A 141 -10.65 11.40 -5.80
CA ILE A 141 -11.09 10.23 -6.56
C ILE A 141 -10.45 8.96 -6.00
N THR A 142 -11.21 7.89 -6.03
CA THR A 142 -10.69 6.54 -5.77
C THR A 142 -11.00 5.62 -6.93
N GLY A 143 -10.28 4.53 -7.00
CA GLY A 143 -10.55 3.47 -7.95
C GLY A 143 -9.60 2.30 -7.79
N SER A 144 -9.78 1.27 -8.61
CA SER A 144 -8.83 0.17 -8.64
C SER A 144 -7.49 0.65 -9.18
N SER A 145 -6.42 0.31 -8.48
CA SER A 145 -5.05 0.68 -8.84
C SER A 145 -4.64 0.27 -10.25
N SER A 146 -5.27 -0.76 -10.78
CA SER A 146 -5.04 -1.19 -12.15
C SER A 146 -5.50 -0.18 -13.21
N LYS A 147 -6.55 0.61 -12.93
CA LYS A 147 -7.11 1.62 -13.84
C LYS A 147 -6.76 3.06 -13.43
N LEU A 148 -6.06 3.22 -12.30
CA LEU A 148 -5.52 4.49 -11.79
C LEU A 148 -4.02 4.34 -11.59
N SER A 149 -3.28 3.88 -12.62
CA SER A 149 -1.82 3.76 -12.51
C SER A 149 -1.17 5.14 -12.48
N ALA A 150 -0.05 5.25 -11.77
CA ALA A 150 0.69 6.52 -11.65
C ALA A 150 1.00 7.16 -13.01
N ASP A 151 1.33 6.35 -14.03
CA ASP A 151 1.62 6.82 -15.39
C ASP A 151 0.37 7.39 -16.10
N GLU A 152 -0.79 6.73 -15.96
CA GLU A 152 -2.06 7.21 -16.52
C GLU A 152 -2.50 8.49 -15.83
N ILE A 153 -2.39 8.55 -14.51
CA ILE A 153 -2.69 9.71 -13.68
C ILE A 153 -1.81 10.91 -14.06
N ALA A 154 -0.49 10.72 -14.10
CA ALA A 154 0.46 11.79 -14.42
C ALA A 154 0.21 12.35 -15.82
N THR A 155 -0.08 11.47 -16.80
CA THR A 155 -0.39 11.86 -18.17
C THR A 155 -1.72 12.61 -18.28
N GLN A 156 -2.76 12.11 -17.62
CA GLN A 156 -4.12 12.63 -17.72
C GLN A 156 -4.27 13.99 -17.05
N PHE A 157 -3.76 14.13 -15.83
CA PHE A 157 -3.89 15.38 -15.06
C PHE A 157 -2.73 16.37 -15.25
N ARG A 158 -1.79 16.08 -16.17
CA ARG A 158 -0.70 16.99 -16.56
C ARG A 158 0.07 17.58 -15.37
N GLY A 159 0.40 16.74 -14.39
CA GLY A 159 1.10 17.16 -13.17
C GLY A 159 0.23 17.90 -12.14
N ARG A 160 -1.09 17.88 -12.27
CA ARG A 160 -2.04 18.47 -11.31
C ARG A 160 -2.76 17.41 -10.47
N SER A 161 -2.07 16.35 -10.14
CA SER A 161 -2.59 15.31 -9.27
C SER A 161 -1.66 15.03 -8.12
N GLN A 162 -2.23 14.63 -6.99
CA GLN A 162 -1.50 14.16 -5.84
C GLN A 162 -2.01 12.76 -5.50
N GLU A 163 -1.10 11.81 -5.55
CA GLU A 163 -1.40 10.43 -5.21
C GLU A 163 -1.25 10.19 -3.72
N HIS A 164 -2.18 9.42 -3.16
CA HIS A 164 -2.21 8.92 -1.79
C HIS A 164 -2.23 7.39 -1.84
N ALA A 165 -1.06 6.79 -1.75
CA ALA A 165 -0.91 5.34 -1.79
C ALA A 165 -1.37 4.72 -0.47
N MET A 166 -2.44 3.92 -0.53
CA MET A 166 -3.01 3.20 0.60
C MET A 166 -2.50 1.77 0.65
N HIS A 167 -2.01 1.40 1.82
CA HIS A 167 -1.60 0.03 2.15
C HIS A 167 -2.64 -0.63 3.07
N PRO A 168 -2.64 -1.96 3.26
CA PRO A 168 -3.29 -2.59 4.41
C PRO A 168 -2.85 -1.94 5.73
N LEU A 169 -3.56 -2.13 6.83
CA LEU A 169 -3.25 -1.48 8.12
C LEU A 169 -1.78 -1.64 8.51
N SER A 170 -1.15 -0.55 8.94
CA SER A 170 0.13 -0.59 9.65
C SER A 170 -0.04 -1.27 11.01
N PHE A 171 1.05 -1.63 11.69
CA PHE A 171 0.92 -2.16 13.04
C PHE A 171 0.29 -1.16 14.02
N ARG A 172 0.55 0.13 13.87
CA ARG A 172 -0.10 1.19 14.64
C ARG A 172 -1.61 1.22 14.39
N GLU A 173 -2.02 1.20 13.13
CA GLU A 173 -3.42 1.17 12.72
C GLU A 173 -4.11 -0.14 13.13
N TYR A 174 -3.40 -1.28 13.09
CA TYR A 174 -3.86 -2.56 13.62
C TYR A 174 -4.13 -2.48 15.13
N CYS A 175 -3.21 -1.89 15.90
CA CYS A 175 -3.44 -1.65 17.33
C CYS A 175 -4.67 -0.78 17.58
N ALA A 176 -4.81 0.31 16.82
CA ALA A 176 -5.99 1.18 16.94
C ALA A 176 -7.29 0.45 16.57
N PHE A 177 -7.28 -0.39 15.53
CA PHE A 177 -8.42 -1.21 15.12
C PHE A 177 -8.86 -2.18 16.22
N HIS A 178 -7.90 -2.79 16.91
CA HIS A 178 -8.15 -3.76 17.98
C HIS A 178 -8.18 -3.14 19.38
N HIS A 179 -8.25 -1.81 19.50
CA HIS A 179 -8.27 -1.08 20.78
C HIS A 179 -7.08 -1.44 21.70
N ILE A 180 -5.91 -1.71 21.10
CA ILE A 180 -4.67 -1.99 21.84
C ILE A 180 -3.96 -0.66 22.08
N GLU A 181 -3.67 -0.39 23.35
CA GLU A 181 -3.06 0.87 23.76
C GLU A 181 -1.60 0.96 23.29
N THR A 182 -1.29 2.03 22.55
CA THR A 182 0.07 2.32 22.06
C THR A 182 0.65 3.52 22.83
N PRO A 183 1.98 3.59 23.01
CA PRO A 183 2.61 4.73 23.65
C PRO A 183 2.33 6.04 22.91
N ASP A 184 2.05 7.10 23.67
CA ASP A 184 1.81 8.44 23.13
C ASP A 184 3.12 9.10 22.72
N MET A 185 3.27 9.37 21.41
CA MET A 185 4.44 10.02 20.83
C MET A 185 4.42 11.55 20.97
N SER A 186 3.29 12.14 21.39
CA SER A 186 3.12 13.61 21.41
C SER A 186 3.74 14.29 22.62
N THR A 187 4.12 13.55 23.66
CA THR A 187 4.31 14.11 25.01
C THR A 187 5.76 14.30 25.48
N SER A 188 6.83 13.97 24.70
CA SER A 188 8.17 14.02 25.28
C SER A 188 9.32 14.31 24.34
N ALA A 189 10.31 15.01 24.87
CA ALA A 189 11.69 15.01 24.42
C ALA A 189 12.38 13.69 24.81
N GLY A 190 12.00 12.57 24.17
CA GLY A 190 12.57 11.24 24.40
C GLY A 190 11.60 10.12 24.07
N ALA A 191 12.10 8.89 23.85
CA ALA A 191 11.25 7.74 23.62
C ALA A 191 10.31 7.50 24.81
N PRO A 192 8.98 7.34 24.61
CA PRO A 192 8.04 7.14 25.71
C PRO A 192 8.34 5.86 26.48
N ALA A 193 8.17 5.88 27.80
CA ALA A 193 8.36 4.71 28.65
C ALA A 193 7.21 3.72 28.40
N VAL A 194 7.56 2.46 28.14
CA VAL A 194 6.60 1.36 27.93
C VAL A 194 6.60 0.49 29.18
N SER A 195 5.42 0.30 29.81
CA SER A 195 5.31 -0.57 30.97
C SER A 195 5.54 -2.06 30.59
N PRO A 196 5.94 -2.93 31.53
CA PRO A 196 6.09 -4.37 31.25
C PRO A 196 4.81 -5.02 30.70
N GLN A 197 3.63 -4.63 31.21
CA GLN A 197 2.35 -5.15 30.74
C GLN A 197 2.09 -4.69 29.30
N GLN A 198 2.21 -3.41 29.03
CA GLN A 198 2.01 -2.83 27.69
C GLN A 198 2.97 -3.45 26.66
N ARG A 199 4.23 -3.70 27.08
CA ARG A 199 5.20 -4.42 26.24
C ARG A 199 4.69 -5.82 25.88
N THR A 200 4.20 -6.59 26.86
CA THR A 200 3.67 -7.95 26.63
C THR A 200 2.48 -7.93 25.69
N ASP A 201 1.58 -6.96 25.85
CA ASP A 201 0.39 -6.80 25.02
C ASP A 201 0.77 -6.45 23.57
N LEU A 202 1.74 -5.55 23.38
CA LEU A 202 2.26 -5.16 22.06
C LEU A 202 3.03 -6.30 21.36
N GLU A 203 3.84 -7.06 22.10
CA GLU A 203 4.53 -8.24 21.58
C GLU A 203 3.51 -9.30 21.11
N SER A 204 2.49 -9.58 21.92
CA SER A 204 1.40 -10.50 21.56
C SER A 204 0.59 -10.00 20.37
N ALA A 205 0.31 -8.71 20.31
CA ALA A 205 -0.38 -8.09 19.18
C ALA A 205 0.45 -8.20 17.89
N TYR A 206 1.77 -8.01 17.97
CA TYR A 206 2.64 -8.12 16.82
C TYR A 206 2.72 -9.56 16.28
N ASP A 207 2.78 -10.56 17.16
CA ASP A 207 2.71 -11.97 16.77
C ASP A 207 1.41 -12.28 15.98
N ARG A 208 0.26 -11.74 16.44
CA ARG A 208 -1.00 -11.85 15.73
C ARG A 208 -0.97 -11.11 14.39
N TYR A 209 -0.47 -9.88 14.37
CA TYR A 209 -0.34 -9.07 13.16
C TYR A 209 0.46 -9.79 12.06
N LEU A 210 1.54 -10.52 12.44
CA LEU A 210 2.32 -11.33 11.49
C LEU A 210 1.53 -12.49 10.85
N ILE A 211 0.42 -12.90 11.45
CA ILE A 211 -0.44 -13.98 10.97
C ILE A 211 -1.68 -13.43 10.28
N GLU A 212 -2.32 -12.44 10.89
CA GLU A 212 -3.59 -11.88 10.47
C GLU A 212 -3.46 -10.91 9.32
N GLY A 213 -2.34 -10.19 9.27
CA GLY A 213 -2.09 -9.13 8.30
C GLY A 213 -2.86 -7.85 8.62
N GLY A 214 -2.84 -6.93 7.67
CA GLY A 214 -3.42 -5.60 7.82
C GLY A 214 -4.68 -5.35 6.97
N PHE A 215 -5.28 -6.32 6.29
CA PHE A 215 -6.52 -6.07 5.56
C PHE A 215 -7.68 -5.80 6.52
N PRO A 216 -8.33 -4.60 6.48
CA PRO A 216 -9.34 -4.25 7.49
C PRO A 216 -10.52 -5.22 7.53
N GLY A 217 -11.02 -5.65 6.37
CA GLY A 217 -12.21 -6.48 6.26
C GLY A 217 -12.05 -7.94 6.74
N VAL A 218 -10.89 -8.34 7.24
CA VAL A 218 -10.65 -9.69 7.76
C VAL A 218 -10.28 -9.71 9.25
N GLN A 219 -10.17 -8.55 9.89
CA GLN A 219 -9.65 -8.43 11.25
C GLN A 219 -10.55 -9.11 12.30
N GLU A 220 -11.86 -9.06 12.12
CA GLU A 220 -12.84 -9.62 13.05
C GLU A 220 -13.22 -11.08 12.71
N LEU A 221 -12.60 -11.67 11.69
CA LEU A 221 -12.89 -13.05 11.27
C LEU A 221 -12.08 -14.08 12.06
N ASP A 222 -12.66 -15.26 12.26
CA ASP A 222 -11.91 -16.40 12.73
C ASP A 222 -10.80 -16.81 11.74
N ALA A 223 -9.82 -17.61 12.19
CA ALA A 223 -8.65 -17.95 11.40
C ALA A 223 -8.99 -18.64 10.07
N GLY A 224 -9.99 -19.53 10.04
CA GLY A 224 -10.40 -20.25 8.83
C GLY A 224 -11.06 -19.31 7.82
N SER A 225 -12.02 -18.51 8.27
CA SER A 225 -12.72 -17.51 7.46
C SER A 225 -11.78 -16.45 6.93
N ARG A 226 -10.81 -16.01 7.73
CA ARG A 226 -9.76 -15.05 7.33
C ARG A 226 -8.92 -15.60 6.18
N ILE A 227 -8.43 -16.83 6.29
CA ILE A 227 -7.64 -17.47 5.22
C ILE A 227 -8.46 -17.57 3.93
N GLN A 228 -9.71 -18.03 4.01
CA GLN A 228 -10.59 -18.13 2.83
C GLN A 228 -10.83 -16.76 2.18
N MET A 229 -11.04 -15.74 2.99
CA MET A 229 -11.29 -14.37 2.49
C MET A 229 -10.04 -13.78 1.81
N LEU A 230 -8.86 -13.92 2.40
CA LEU A 230 -7.60 -13.45 1.80
C LEU A 230 -7.29 -14.18 0.49
N GLN A 231 -7.58 -15.48 0.40
CA GLN A 231 -7.51 -16.22 -0.86
C GLN A 231 -8.54 -15.74 -1.89
N ALA A 232 -9.74 -15.35 -1.44
CA ALA A 232 -10.73 -14.74 -2.33
C ALA A 232 -10.27 -13.38 -2.85
N TYR A 233 -9.58 -12.57 -2.02
CA TYR A 233 -9.01 -11.28 -2.46
C TYR A 233 -7.98 -11.46 -3.60
N LEU A 234 -7.12 -12.49 -3.51
CA LEU A 234 -6.23 -12.82 -4.63
C LEU A 234 -7.03 -13.11 -5.92
N ARG A 235 -8.06 -13.95 -5.82
CA ARG A 235 -8.90 -14.28 -6.99
C ARG A 235 -9.61 -13.04 -7.56
N ASP A 236 -10.07 -12.15 -6.70
CA ASP A 236 -10.71 -10.89 -7.10
C ASP A 236 -9.72 -9.98 -7.86
N VAL A 237 -8.47 -9.85 -7.37
CA VAL A 237 -7.41 -9.09 -8.07
C VAL A 237 -7.15 -9.71 -9.45
N VAL A 238 -7.02 -11.04 -9.53
CA VAL A 238 -6.81 -11.71 -10.82
C VAL A 238 -7.98 -11.46 -11.76
N ALA A 239 -9.22 -11.64 -11.30
CA ALA A 239 -10.40 -11.54 -12.14
C ALA A 239 -10.68 -10.11 -12.63
N ARG A 240 -10.49 -9.12 -11.77
CA ARG A 240 -10.89 -7.73 -12.07
C ARG A 240 -9.73 -6.85 -12.51
N ASP A 241 -8.54 -7.01 -11.91
CA ASP A 241 -7.43 -6.08 -12.17
C ASP A 241 -6.45 -6.62 -13.22
N ILE A 242 -6.27 -7.95 -13.30
CA ILE A 242 -5.32 -8.55 -14.24
C ILE A 242 -5.98 -8.90 -15.57
N LEU A 243 -7.13 -9.59 -15.55
CA LEU A 243 -7.75 -10.08 -16.79
C LEU A 243 -8.34 -8.96 -17.65
N GLU A 244 -8.92 -7.94 -17.04
CA GLU A 244 -9.45 -6.78 -17.79
C GLU A 244 -8.35 -6.07 -18.60
N ARG A 245 -7.10 -6.09 -18.14
CA ARG A 245 -5.95 -5.47 -18.82
C ARG A 245 -5.22 -6.41 -19.76
N SER A 246 -5.12 -7.68 -19.42
CA SER A 246 -4.33 -8.65 -20.19
C SER A 246 -5.06 -9.25 -21.39
N GLY A 247 -6.32 -8.91 -21.60
CA GLY A 247 -7.16 -9.25 -22.74
C GLY A 247 -7.48 -10.75 -22.89
N ARG A 248 -6.52 -11.61 -23.18
CA ARG A 248 -6.69 -13.05 -23.40
C ARG A 248 -5.80 -13.89 -22.50
N THR A 249 -5.67 -13.54 -21.24
CA THR A 249 -4.88 -14.35 -20.32
C THR A 249 -5.72 -15.47 -19.73
N ASP A 250 -5.11 -16.66 -19.63
CA ASP A 250 -5.68 -17.78 -18.90
C ASP A 250 -5.74 -17.43 -17.39
N ILE A 251 -6.95 -17.43 -16.82
CA ILE A 251 -7.22 -17.19 -15.39
C ILE A 251 -6.37 -18.12 -14.51
N ALA A 252 -6.25 -19.38 -14.90
CA ALA A 252 -5.51 -20.36 -14.13
C ALA A 252 -4.01 -20.02 -14.12
N LEU A 253 -3.45 -19.61 -15.25
CA LEU A 253 -2.06 -19.14 -15.35
C LEU A 253 -1.83 -17.91 -14.47
N ALA A 254 -2.69 -16.89 -14.55
CA ALA A 254 -2.58 -15.69 -13.75
C ALA A 254 -2.63 -16.00 -12.23
N ASN A 255 -3.57 -16.86 -11.81
CA ASN A 255 -3.64 -17.32 -10.42
C ASN A 255 -2.33 -18.02 -9.97
N GLN A 256 -1.75 -18.88 -10.80
CA GLN A 256 -0.50 -19.58 -10.46
C GLN A 256 0.69 -18.61 -10.35
N VAL A 257 0.78 -17.63 -11.23
CA VAL A 257 1.82 -16.58 -11.14
C VAL A 257 1.66 -15.78 -9.85
N GLY A 258 0.44 -15.34 -9.51
CA GLY A 258 0.17 -14.62 -8.27
C GLY A 258 0.50 -15.45 -7.02
N LEU A 259 0.10 -16.71 -6.98
CA LEU A 259 0.43 -17.65 -5.90
C LEU A 259 1.95 -17.86 -5.78
N PHE A 260 2.66 -18.00 -6.90
CA PHE A 260 4.12 -18.14 -6.90
C PHE A 260 4.78 -16.90 -6.29
N CYS A 261 4.38 -15.70 -6.69
CA CYS A 261 4.93 -14.46 -6.15
C CYS A 261 4.68 -14.35 -4.64
N LEU A 262 3.44 -14.57 -4.19
CA LEU A 262 3.10 -14.50 -2.76
C LEU A 262 3.82 -15.56 -1.92
N ARG A 263 3.98 -16.79 -2.45
CA ARG A 263 4.73 -17.86 -1.80
C ARG A 263 6.21 -17.53 -1.62
N ASN A 264 6.79 -16.82 -2.60
CA ASN A 264 8.21 -16.50 -2.62
C ASN A 264 8.49 -15.08 -2.08
N THR A 265 7.62 -14.54 -1.23
CA THR A 265 7.86 -13.25 -0.55
C THR A 265 9.23 -13.25 0.14
N GLY A 266 9.99 -12.16 0.02
CA GLY A 266 11.35 -12.02 0.53
C GLY A 266 12.44 -12.76 -0.29
N CYS A 267 12.09 -13.36 -1.44
CA CYS A 267 13.04 -14.07 -2.29
C CYS A 267 13.31 -13.33 -3.60
N ASP A 268 14.50 -13.58 -4.19
CA ASP A 268 14.82 -13.10 -5.53
C ASP A 268 13.84 -13.70 -6.57
N LEU A 269 13.19 -12.84 -7.36
CA LEU A 269 12.22 -13.24 -8.38
C LEU A 269 12.91 -13.45 -9.74
N SER A 270 13.08 -14.70 -10.14
CA SER A 270 13.56 -15.06 -11.47
C SER A 270 12.40 -15.50 -12.35
N VAL A 271 12.14 -14.77 -13.43
CA VAL A 271 11.12 -15.14 -14.44
C VAL A 271 11.43 -16.51 -15.05
N ASN A 272 12.69 -16.87 -15.22
CA ASN A 272 13.07 -18.18 -15.73
C ASN A 272 12.71 -19.31 -14.75
N SER A 273 12.99 -19.12 -13.45
CA SER A 273 12.60 -20.10 -12.42
C SER A 273 11.09 -20.25 -12.31
N LEU A 274 10.35 -19.15 -12.47
CA LEU A 274 8.89 -19.17 -12.50
C LEU A 274 8.36 -19.92 -13.72
N LEU A 275 8.94 -19.71 -14.90
CA LEU A 275 8.60 -20.45 -16.13
C LEU A 275 8.82 -21.95 -15.97
N GLU A 276 9.94 -22.35 -15.39
CA GLU A 276 10.25 -23.78 -15.14
C GLU A 276 9.25 -24.39 -14.15
N ALA A 277 8.94 -23.67 -13.07
CA ALA A 277 7.93 -24.10 -12.10
C ALA A 277 6.54 -24.27 -12.76
N LEU A 278 6.13 -23.34 -13.60
CA LEU A 278 4.85 -23.41 -14.34
C LEU A 278 4.84 -24.57 -15.34
N LYS A 279 5.94 -24.79 -16.07
CA LYS A 279 6.06 -25.92 -17.00
C LYS A 279 5.94 -27.27 -16.27
N SER A 280 6.54 -27.39 -15.09
CA SER A 280 6.48 -28.63 -14.29
C SER A 280 5.08 -29.04 -13.87
N VAL A 281 4.15 -28.06 -13.79
CA VAL A 281 2.73 -28.27 -13.47
C VAL A 281 1.81 -28.17 -14.71
N GLY A 282 2.39 -28.19 -15.91
CA GLY A 282 1.66 -28.31 -17.18
C GLY A 282 1.24 -27.00 -17.84
N TYR A 283 1.61 -25.82 -17.30
CA TYR A 283 1.32 -24.55 -17.95
C TYR A 283 2.33 -24.23 -19.05
N ARG A 284 1.82 -23.63 -20.13
CA ARG A 284 2.64 -23.11 -21.22
C ARG A 284 2.52 -21.59 -21.26
N ALA A 285 3.63 -20.90 -21.09
CA ALA A 285 3.70 -19.44 -21.18
C ALA A 285 5.04 -19.01 -21.79
N SER A 286 5.06 -17.85 -22.44
CA SER A 286 6.31 -17.21 -22.85
C SER A 286 6.89 -16.37 -21.71
N TRP A 287 8.16 -16.01 -21.83
CA TRP A 287 8.84 -15.14 -20.89
C TRP A 287 8.15 -13.77 -20.81
N GLU A 288 7.78 -13.21 -21.98
CA GLU A 288 7.10 -11.91 -22.10
C GLU A 288 5.78 -11.93 -21.37
N LYS A 289 5.00 -13.03 -21.48
CA LYS A 289 3.69 -13.15 -20.83
C LYS A 289 3.81 -13.21 -19.31
N ILE A 290 4.82 -13.92 -18.79
CA ILE A 290 5.06 -13.97 -17.34
C ILE A 290 5.53 -12.62 -16.84
N ASN A 291 6.43 -11.96 -17.54
CA ASN A 291 6.90 -10.62 -17.16
C ASN A 291 5.77 -9.58 -17.19
N GLU A 292 4.88 -9.65 -18.18
CA GLU A 292 3.65 -8.83 -18.23
C GLU A 292 2.77 -9.07 -17.00
N LEU A 293 2.53 -10.34 -16.62
CA LEU A 293 1.71 -10.68 -15.45
C LEU A 293 2.33 -10.17 -14.14
N VAL A 294 3.64 -10.34 -13.96
CA VAL A 294 4.35 -9.81 -12.79
C VAL A 294 4.18 -8.29 -12.70
N ARG A 295 4.37 -7.56 -13.82
CA ARG A 295 4.16 -6.12 -13.88
C ARG A 295 2.72 -5.72 -13.55
N LEU A 296 1.73 -6.46 -14.06
CA LEU A 296 0.32 -6.22 -13.75
C LEU A 296 0.00 -6.45 -12.27
N PHE A 297 0.59 -7.48 -11.64
CA PHE A 297 0.45 -7.72 -10.21
C PHE A 297 1.08 -6.60 -9.36
N GLN A 298 2.22 -6.05 -9.80
CA GLN A 298 2.84 -4.89 -9.18
C GLN A 298 1.93 -3.65 -9.30
N GLN A 299 1.39 -3.37 -10.49
CA GLN A 299 0.45 -2.28 -10.73
C GLN A 299 -0.87 -2.42 -9.96
N ALA A 300 -1.31 -3.66 -9.71
CA ALA A 300 -2.47 -3.94 -8.85
C ALA A 300 -2.14 -3.88 -7.35
N HIS A 301 -0.90 -3.50 -6.99
CA HIS A 301 -0.38 -3.47 -5.61
C HIS A 301 -0.52 -4.80 -4.85
N LEU A 302 -0.60 -5.94 -5.55
CA LEU A 302 -0.60 -7.26 -4.91
C LEU A 302 0.80 -7.64 -4.42
N ILE A 303 1.81 -7.24 -5.18
CA ILE A 303 3.22 -7.47 -4.88
C ILE A 303 4.01 -6.17 -5.04
N GLY A 304 5.13 -6.08 -4.32
CA GLY A 304 6.18 -5.12 -4.57
C GLY A 304 7.44 -5.80 -5.08
N LEU A 305 8.19 -5.12 -5.91
CA LEU A 305 9.52 -5.54 -6.35
C LEU A 305 10.55 -4.62 -5.70
N LEU A 306 11.51 -5.21 -5.00
CA LEU A 306 12.59 -4.50 -4.34
C LEU A 306 13.86 -4.60 -5.19
N PRO A 307 14.27 -3.52 -5.87
CA PRO A 307 15.48 -3.53 -6.68
C PRO A 307 16.74 -3.55 -5.81
N GLU A 308 17.84 -3.97 -6.40
CA GLU A 308 19.17 -3.83 -5.78
C GLU A 308 19.67 -2.38 -5.88
N TYR A 309 20.23 -1.84 -4.80
CA TYR A 309 20.80 -0.51 -4.77
C TYR A 309 21.89 -0.34 -5.86
N SER A 310 21.77 0.70 -6.63
CA SER A 310 22.73 1.04 -7.69
C SER A 310 22.86 2.55 -7.81
N THR A 311 24.09 3.02 -7.82
CA THR A 311 24.45 4.40 -8.16
C THR A 311 24.50 4.64 -9.68
N SER A 312 24.32 3.60 -10.48
CA SER A 312 24.30 3.68 -11.95
C SER A 312 22.87 3.83 -12.46
N LEU A 313 22.63 4.81 -13.30
CA LEU A 313 21.37 4.99 -14.03
C LEU A 313 21.10 3.88 -15.07
N ALA A 314 22.13 3.11 -15.44
CA ALA A 314 21.95 1.98 -16.35
C ALA A 314 21.38 0.79 -15.59
N PRO A 315 20.26 0.19 -16.06
CA PRO A 315 19.72 -0.99 -15.42
C PRO A 315 20.75 -2.12 -15.46
N LYS A 316 21.05 -2.72 -14.32
CA LYS A 316 21.86 -3.92 -14.24
C LYS A 316 21.03 -5.09 -14.77
N THR A 317 21.37 -5.61 -15.93
CA THR A 317 20.67 -6.75 -16.57
C THR A 317 20.86 -8.08 -15.84
N THR A 318 21.69 -8.13 -14.82
CA THR A 318 22.09 -9.36 -14.10
C THR A 318 21.55 -9.47 -12.69
N THR A 319 20.88 -8.44 -12.15
CA THR A 319 20.27 -8.49 -10.82
C THR A 319 18.79 -8.84 -10.92
N THR A 320 18.35 -9.70 -10.03
CA THR A 320 16.93 -10.04 -9.85
C THR A 320 16.37 -9.26 -8.67
N ASP A 321 15.21 -8.63 -8.85
CA ASP A 321 14.53 -7.95 -7.76
C ASP A 321 14.00 -8.99 -6.75
N LYS A 322 13.98 -8.65 -5.46
CA LYS A 322 13.23 -9.44 -4.47
C LYS A 322 11.74 -9.14 -4.62
N VAL A 323 10.90 -10.17 -4.57
CA VAL A 323 9.44 -10.00 -4.54
C VAL A 323 8.92 -10.00 -3.11
N TYR A 324 8.01 -9.08 -2.81
CA TYR A 324 7.30 -9.03 -1.54
C TYR A 324 5.80 -9.03 -1.76
N ALA A 325 5.07 -9.80 -0.94
CA ALA A 325 3.62 -9.68 -0.85
C ALA A 325 3.27 -8.31 -0.27
N VAL A 326 2.15 -7.74 -0.70
CA VAL A 326 1.63 -6.47 -0.14
C VAL A 326 1.37 -6.54 1.36
N ASP A 327 1.14 -7.75 1.87
CA ASP A 327 0.73 -8.00 3.25
C ASP A 327 1.17 -9.40 3.70
N GLN A 328 1.70 -9.50 4.91
CA GLN A 328 2.19 -10.76 5.48
C GLN A 328 1.08 -11.77 5.76
N GLY A 329 -0.14 -11.30 6.10
CA GLY A 329 -1.29 -12.17 6.30
C GLY A 329 -1.78 -12.78 4.99
N MET A 330 -1.71 -12.04 3.88
CA MET A 330 -2.00 -12.59 2.55
C MET A 330 -0.97 -13.65 2.14
N ALA A 331 0.31 -13.43 2.40
CA ALA A 331 1.35 -14.43 2.19
C ALA A 331 1.11 -15.68 3.05
N TYR A 332 0.74 -15.50 4.34
CA TYR A 332 0.37 -16.58 5.25
C TYR A 332 -0.81 -17.39 4.73
N ALA A 333 -1.87 -16.72 4.27
CA ALA A 333 -3.11 -17.37 3.81
C ALA A 333 -2.94 -18.18 2.52
N THR A 334 -1.92 -17.88 1.71
CA THR A 334 -1.73 -18.47 0.38
C THR A 334 -0.71 -19.60 0.33
N SER A 335 0.10 -19.81 1.38
CA SER A 335 1.17 -20.80 1.36
C SER A 335 1.46 -21.43 2.72
N ARG A 336 1.45 -22.77 2.79
CA ARG A 336 1.91 -23.49 4.00
C ARG A 336 3.38 -23.21 4.34
N ALA A 337 4.23 -23.00 3.36
CA ALA A 337 5.62 -22.62 3.60
C ALA A 337 5.70 -21.31 4.38
N ASN A 338 4.90 -20.30 4.01
CA ASN A 338 4.85 -19.02 4.72
C ASN A 338 4.20 -19.14 6.10
N GLN A 339 3.28 -20.10 6.30
CA GLN A 339 2.71 -20.36 7.64
C GLN A 339 3.77 -20.83 8.64
N GLN A 340 4.77 -21.54 8.17
CA GLN A 340 5.86 -22.07 9.00
C GLN A 340 7.07 -21.14 9.11
N ASP A 341 7.17 -20.16 8.22
CA ASP A 341 8.32 -19.25 8.14
C ASP A 341 7.98 -17.87 8.71
N ILE A 342 8.22 -17.72 10.01
CA ILE A 342 8.03 -16.44 10.71
C ILE A 342 9.03 -15.38 10.22
N GLY A 343 10.23 -15.77 9.80
CA GLY A 343 11.25 -14.84 9.28
C GLY A 343 10.77 -14.12 8.04
N LYS A 344 10.21 -14.86 7.06
CA LYS A 344 9.63 -14.26 5.86
C LYS A 344 8.46 -13.33 6.16
N ARG A 345 7.59 -13.69 7.12
CA ARG A 345 6.48 -12.82 7.50
C ARG A 345 6.98 -11.54 8.17
N LEU A 346 7.98 -11.66 9.04
CA LEU A 346 8.62 -10.51 9.68
C LEU A 346 9.24 -9.59 8.64
N GLU A 347 10.07 -10.12 7.73
CA GLU A 347 10.70 -9.35 6.66
C GLU A 347 9.66 -8.68 5.75
N THR A 348 8.55 -9.38 5.41
CA THR A 348 7.44 -8.81 4.62
C THR A 348 6.75 -7.66 5.37
N ALA A 349 6.52 -7.78 6.67
CA ALA A 349 5.91 -6.72 7.47
C ALA A 349 6.81 -5.48 7.55
N ILE A 350 8.12 -5.68 7.70
CA ILE A 350 9.10 -4.58 7.70
C ILE A 350 9.16 -3.91 6.32
N TYR A 351 9.18 -4.70 5.24
CA TYR A 351 9.09 -4.16 3.87
C TYR A 351 7.84 -3.29 3.68
N ALA A 352 6.66 -3.79 4.05
CA ALA A 352 5.41 -3.04 3.93
C ALA A 352 5.45 -1.72 4.73
N GLU A 353 6.05 -1.73 5.92
CA GLU A 353 6.20 -0.53 6.73
C GLU A 353 7.22 0.46 6.13
N LEU A 354 8.34 -0.01 5.57
CA LEU A 354 9.30 0.84 4.85
C LEU A 354 8.65 1.50 3.64
N MET A 355 7.91 0.75 2.82
CA MET A 355 7.18 1.29 1.66
C MET A 355 6.16 2.36 2.08
N ARG A 356 5.49 2.18 3.22
CA ARG A 356 4.55 3.16 3.77
C ARG A 356 5.25 4.44 4.21
N ARG A 357 6.42 4.33 4.85
CA ARG A 357 7.23 5.47 5.31
C ARG A 357 7.85 6.28 4.19
N THR A 358 8.16 5.64 3.07
CA THR A 358 8.77 6.28 1.89
C THR A 358 7.76 6.69 0.81
N ALA A 359 6.47 6.37 1.01
CA ALA A 359 5.39 6.78 0.11
C ALA A 359 5.13 8.31 0.18
N ASN A 360 4.27 8.78 -0.72
CA ASN A 360 3.69 10.12 -0.67
C ASN A 360 4.69 11.27 -0.90
N GLY A 361 5.51 11.15 -1.94
CA GLY A 361 6.33 12.26 -2.46
C GLY A 361 7.67 12.46 -1.76
N ARG A 362 8.12 11.49 -0.98
CA ARG A 362 9.49 11.48 -0.47
C ARG A 362 10.46 11.07 -1.58
N LEU A 363 11.67 11.58 -1.52
CA LEU A 363 12.75 11.24 -2.47
C LEU A 363 13.44 9.93 -2.09
N GLU A 364 13.21 9.45 -0.88
CA GLU A 364 13.80 8.21 -0.39
C GLU A 364 13.23 7.00 -1.12
N THR A 365 14.09 6.09 -1.50
CA THR A 365 13.77 4.80 -2.09
C THR A 365 14.20 3.67 -1.17
N VAL A 366 13.47 2.57 -1.22
CA VAL A 366 13.83 1.32 -0.54
C VAL A 366 14.44 0.37 -1.57
N THR A 367 15.61 -0.14 -1.26
CA THR A 367 16.35 -1.08 -2.13
C THR A 367 16.97 -2.19 -1.29
N SER A 368 17.34 -3.32 -1.87
CA SER A 368 18.25 -4.28 -1.25
C SER A 368 19.70 -3.85 -1.51
N PHE A 369 20.63 -4.29 -0.67
CA PHE A 369 22.06 -4.01 -0.89
C PHE A 369 22.86 -5.31 -0.92
N THR A 370 23.71 -5.46 -1.93
CA THR A 370 24.70 -6.54 -2.01
C THR A 370 26.08 -5.93 -2.10
N ALA A 371 26.93 -6.25 -1.15
CA ALA A 371 28.31 -5.76 -1.18
C ALA A 371 29.09 -6.31 -2.38
N PRO A 372 29.91 -5.50 -3.04
CA PRO A 372 30.76 -5.94 -4.15
C PRO A 372 32.02 -6.67 -3.65
N THR A 373 31.84 -7.66 -2.78
CA THR A 373 32.88 -8.52 -2.21
C THR A 373 32.76 -9.94 -2.76
N GLN A 374 33.76 -10.80 -2.51
CA GLN A 374 33.68 -12.21 -2.88
C GLN A 374 32.56 -12.96 -2.15
N ALA A 375 32.29 -12.62 -0.88
CA ALA A 375 31.25 -13.24 -0.07
C ALA A 375 29.86 -12.72 -0.43
N ARG A 376 29.77 -11.57 -1.15
CA ARG A 376 28.50 -10.93 -1.55
C ARG A 376 27.56 -10.77 -0.37
N GLU A 377 28.05 -10.17 0.71
CA GLU A 377 27.23 -9.88 1.89
C GLU A 377 25.99 -9.09 1.47
N LYS A 378 24.82 -9.54 1.93
CA LYS A 378 23.54 -8.94 1.61
C LYS A 378 22.97 -8.24 2.84
N VAL A 379 22.41 -7.04 2.64
CA VAL A 379 21.57 -6.33 3.59
C VAL A 379 20.16 -6.27 3.03
N ASP A 380 19.18 -6.56 3.87
CA ASP A 380 17.79 -6.70 3.42
C ASP A 380 17.23 -5.41 2.85
N PHE A 381 17.46 -4.28 3.55
CA PHE A 381 16.97 -2.99 3.09
C PHE A 381 18.00 -1.88 3.29
N LEU A 382 18.15 -1.08 2.23
CA LEU A 382 18.83 0.20 2.24
C LEU A 382 17.80 1.26 1.85
N VAL A 383 17.65 2.26 2.69
CA VAL A 383 16.84 3.44 2.42
C VAL A 383 17.77 4.59 2.07
N GLY A 384 17.47 5.31 0.99
CA GLY A 384 18.28 6.42 0.55
C GLY A 384 17.73 7.09 -0.70
N ASP A 385 18.34 8.19 -1.13
CA ASP A 385 18.09 8.79 -2.43
C ASP A 385 19.02 8.13 -3.47
N ALA A 386 18.47 7.21 -4.26
CA ALA A 386 19.25 6.50 -5.27
C ALA A 386 19.75 7.44 -6.39
N LEU A 387 19.03 8.52 -6.71
CA LEU A 387 19.41 9.49 -7.74
C LEU A 387 20.56 10.40 -7.26
N ALA A 388 20.54 10.81 -6.01
CA ALA A 388 21.63 11.56 -5.39
C ALA A 388 22.81 10.68 -4.97
N SER A 389 22.65 9.34 -5.02
CA SER A 389 23.61 8.36 -4.48
C SER A 389 23.86 8.57 -2.97
N GLU A 390 22.84 8.98 -2.24
CA GLU A 390 22.90 9.26 -0.80
C GLU A 390 22.15 8.17 -0.01
N PRO A 391 22.85 7.19 0.57
CA PRO A 391 22.25 6.22 1.46
C PRO A 391 22.01 6.84 2.84
N TYR A 392 20.83 6.59 3.44
CA TYR A 392 20.42 7.16 4.73
C TYR A 392 20.35 6.15 5.86
N ALA A 393 19.89 4.93 5.59
CA ALA A 393 19.72 3.91 6.62
C ALA A 393 19.88 2.49 6.07
N LEU A 394 20.41 1.60 6.92
CA LEU A 394 20.54 0.16 6.67
C LEU A 394 19.69 -0.61 7.67
N TYR A 395 18.95 -1.60 7.17
CA TYR A 395 18.13 -2.48 7.98
C TYR A 395 18.37 -3.95 7.61
N GLN A 396 18.64 -4.74 8.63
CA GLN A 396 18.70 -6.19 8.56
C GLN A 396 17.54 -6.77 9.36
N VAL A 397 16.92 -7.84 8.91
CA VAL A 397 15.77 -8.43 9.58
C VAL A 397 16.05 -9.89 9.93
N THR A 398 15.92 -10.24 11.21
CA THR A 398 16.09 -11.61 11.69
C THR A 398 15.12 -11.88 12.84
N VAL A 399 14.69 -13.14 13.02
CA VAL A 399 13.80 -13.49 14.13
C VAL A 399 14.47 -13.28 15.47
N ASP A 400 15.71 -13.77 15.60
CA ASP A 400 16.55 -13.62 16.78
C ASP A 400 18.03 -13.70 16.42
N MET A 401 18.88 -13.32 17.37
CA MET A 401 20.33 -13.39 17.27
C MET A 401 20.96 -14.30 18.34
N THR A 402 20.20 -15.23 18.92
CA THR A 402 20.68 -16.15 19.96
C THR A 402 21.76 -17.08 19.44
N ALA A 403 21.65 -17.53 18.19
CA ALA A 403 22.68 -18.33 17.55
C ALA A 403 23.88 -17.45 17.11
N GLU A 404 25.07 -17.76 17.63
CA GLU A 404 26.30 -17.03 17.32
C GLU A 404 26.58 -16.93 15.81
N LYS A 405 26.25 -17.98 15.05
CA LYS A 405 26.40 -17.99 13.58
C LYS A 405 25.48 -16.94 12.92
N THR A 406 24.23 -16.83 13.36
CA THR A 406 23.28 -15.81 12.89
C THR A 406 23.80 -14.43 13.23
N ARG A 407 24.16 -14.21 14.51
CA ARG A 407 24.69 -12.93 14.97
C ARG A 407 25.88 -12.44 14.14
N ARG A 408 26.88 -13.31 13.92
CA ARG A 408 28.06 -12.97 13.11
C ARG A 408 27.69 -12.64 11.66
N ARG A 409 26.75 -13.36 11.09
CA ARG A 409 26.30 -13.12 9.70
C ARG A 409 25.62 -11.75 9.58
N GLU A 410 24.65 -11.46 10.44
CA GLU A 410 23.86 -10.22 10.35
C GLU A 410 24.74 -8.99 10.66
N VAL A 411 25.52 -9.05 11.74
CA VAL A 411 26.45 -7.97 12.10
C VAL A 411 27.51 -7.78 11.01
N GLY A 412 28.15 -8.86 10.55
CA GLY A 412 29.19 -8.78 9.52
C GLY A 412 28.68 -8.21 8.20
N SER A 413 27.47 -8.58 7.76
CA SER A 413 26.86 -7.99 6.55
C SER A 413 26.64 -6.49 6.70
N LEU A 414 26.17 -6.03 7.86
CA LEU A 414 25.98 -4.61 8.13
C LEU A 414 27.30 -3.85 8.21
N GLU A 415 28.32 -4.39 8.87
CA GLU A 415 29.66 -3.75 8.96
C GLU A 415 30.26 -3.52 7.56
N VAL A 416 30.17 -4.51 6.69
CA VAL A 416 30.63 -4.36 5.30
C VAL A 416 29.81 -3.29 4.56
N ALA A 417 28.50 -3.27 4.75
CA ALA A 417 27.63 -2.26 4.13
C ALA A 417 27.91 -0.86 4.69
N MET A 418 28.09 -0.70 6.00
CA MET A 418 28.46 0.57 6.64
C MET A 418 29.75 1.15 6.06
N VAL A 419 30.77 0.32 5.86
CA VAL A 419 32.02 0.74 5.21
C VAL A 419 31.79 1.21 3.77
N LYS A 420 30.98 0.48 3.01
CA LYS A 420 30.73 0.79 1.58
C LYS A 420 29.83 1.99 1.35
N THR A 421 28.87 2.22 2.25
CA THR A 421 27.90 3.31 2.14
C THR A 421 28.29 4.56 2.94
N GLY A 422 29.21 4.45 3.87
CA GLY A 422 29.59 5.54 4.79
C GLY A 422 28.63 5.74 5.96
N ILE A 423 27.56 4.95 6.04
CA ILE A 423 26.58 5.00 7.14
C ILE A 423 27.24 4.55 8.44
N LYS A 424 27.00 5.29 9.55
CA LYS A 424 27.58 5.00 10.88
C LYS A 424 26.59 4.34 11.83
N ASP A 425 25.29 4.48 11.56
CA ASP A 425 24.22 3.94 12.38
C ASP A 425 23.38 2.98 11.53
N ALA A 426 23.37 1.69 11.89
CA ALA A 426 22.63 0.65 11.21
C ALA A 426 21.66 -0.04 12.17
N ASN A 427 20.66 -0.74 11.64
CA ASN A 427 19.62 -1.35 12.44
C ASN A 427 19.49 -2.84 12.14
N ILE A 428 19.35 -3.66 13.19
CA ILE A 428 18.87 -5.03 13.11
C ILE A 428 17.48 -5.06 13.73
N ILE A 429 16.48 -5.43 12.94
CA ILE A 429 15.11 -5.57 13.42
C ILE A 429 14.89 -7.05 13.77
N THR A 430 14.59 -7.31 15.04
CA THR A 430 14.32 -8.65 15.57
C THR A 430 12.87 -8.77 16.01
N LEU A 431 12.41 -9.98 16.31
CA LEU A 431 11.07 -10.14 16.84
C LEU A 431 10.91 -9.51 18.23
N ARG A 432 11.93 -9.66 19.13
CA ARG A 432 11.83 -9.25 20.55
C ARG A 432 13.09 -8.66 21.15
N GLU A 433 14.26 -8.90 20.55
CA GLU A 433 15.52 -8.51 21.16
C GLU A 433 15.77 -7.01 21.02
N ALA A 434 16.34 -6.42 22.09
CA ALA A 434 16.73 -5.02 22.14
C ALA A 434 18.13 -4.93 22.76
N THR A 435 19.09 -4.45 21.99
CA THR A 435 20.48 -4.22 22.45
C THR A 435 21.19 -3.27 21.51
N GLN A 436 22.38 -2.83 21.89
CA GLN A 436 23.25 -2.01 21.05
C GLN A 436 24.58 -2.72 20.87
N ILE A 437 25.05 -2.78 19.62
CA ILE A 437 26.33 -3.38 19.26
C ILE A 437 27.26 -2.28 18.75
N LYS A 438 28.36 -2.05 19.46
CA LYS A 438 29.41 -1.13 19.01
C LYS A 438 30.38 -1.88 18.12
N THR A 439 30.66 -1.36 16.95
CA THR A 439 31.62 -1.91 15.98
C THR A 439 32.74 -0.90 15.72
N GLU A 440 33.75 -1.31 14.96
CA GLU A 440 34.83 -0.38 14.52
C GLU A 440 34.31 0.66 13.52
N HIS A 441 33.16 0.42 12.89
CA HIS A 441 32.60 1.24 11.80
C HIS A 441 31.44 2.12 12.24
N GLY A 442 30.90 1.90 13.45
CA GLY A 442 29.80 2.67 14.01
C GLY A 442 28.97 1.86 15.00
N VAL A 443 27.67 2.15 15.05
CA VAL A 443 26.75 1.54 16.01
C VAL A 443 25.65 0.77 15.27
N ILE A 444 25.33 -0.42 15.74
CA ILE A 444 24.20 -1.21 15.27
C ILE A 444 23.17 -1.28 16.39
N GLU A 445 22.00 -0.70 16.17
CA GLU A 445 20.87 -0.79 17.07
C GLU A 445 20.08 -2.06 16.79
N VAL A 446 19.81 -2.87 17.80
CA VAL A 446 18.93 -4.04 17.70
C VAL A 446 17.58 -3.67 18.31
N ILE A 447 16.54 -3.67 17.46
CA ILE A 447 15.24 -3.09 17.82
C ILE A 447 14.16 -4.15 17.64
N PRO A 448 13.26 -4.37 18.64
CA PRO A 448 12.09 -5.20 18.46
C PRO A 448 11.17 -4.65 17.36
N ALA A 449 10.67 -5.52 16.50
CA ALA A 449 9.87 -5.13 15.33
C ALA A 449 8.61 -4.34 15.71
N TRP A 450 7.91 -4.73 16.79
CA TRP A 450 6.75 -3.97 17.27
C TRP A 450 7.13 -2.54 17.65
N LYS A 451 8.28 -2.36 18.32
CA LYS A 451 8.78 -1.05 18.72
C LYS A 451 9.15 -0.20 17.52
N TRP A 452 9.93 -0.77 16.60
CA TRP A 452 10.31 -0.10 15.36
C TRP A 452 9.09 0.28 14.50
N SER A 453 8.10 -0.62 14.36
CA SER A 453 6.87 -0.35 13.60
C SER A 453 6.02 0.78 14.19
N LEU A 454 6.09 1.01 15.50
CA LEU A 454 5.45 2.14 16.17
C LEU A 454 6.29 3.44 16.10
N GLY A 455 7.52 3.40 15.61
CA GLY A 455 8.41 4.56 15.54
C GLY A 455 9.02 4.96 16.89
N LEU A 456 9.17 4.00 17.81
CA LEU A 456 9.64 4.19 19.20
C LEU A 456 11.17 4.01 19.32
#